data_14b7a7e9133a3235230692427234e9cc
#
_entry.id   14b7a7e9133a3235230692427234e9cc
#
_cell.length_a   1.000
_cell.length_b   1.000
_cell.length_c   1.000
_cell.angle_alpha   90.00
_cell.angle_beta   90.00
_cell.angle_gamma   90.00
#
_symmetry.space_group_name_H-M   'P 1'
#
loop_
_entity.id
_entity.type
_entity.pdbx_description
1 polymer ?
#
loop_
_entity_poly.entity_id
_entity_poly.type
_entity_poly.pdbx_seq_one_letter_code
_entity_poly.pdbx_strand_id
1 'polypeptide(L)'
;MGESWAAQRTEPLSDPLEPTDPLSGIATAIDWPDLQAEADARTWREAGGRLDGQLASLVEWLSGVQASFPPHDMRRARLVMFAADHGIAEAGVSARPAGSTNIQAADVAAGADPYGGLAHFTTTGLRVVDVGLVEPVRGIDTRVAQRGTGRIDRENALSAEAAEAAVRAGASVADEEIDCGADLLLAAALGVGGSTAAAAVISIVTGIEPAKVVGRGSGIDDNAWMRKLAAVRDARWRSLPYRQDQLGLLAACGGSDLAALTGFLLRAASRRTPVVIDGVVTLAAALVAHEVAPRAMRWWTVAHAVPDRGYQAALPRLGLRPILDLHLGRGDGVGALISLPLLRAAVLLAGGDTKS
;
A
#
# COMPACT_ATOMS: atom_id res chain seq x y z
N MET A 1 4.91 -62.78 -41.88
CA MET A 1 4.93 -62.63 -40.43
C MET A 1 5.22 -61.16 -40.16
N GLY A 2 4.18 -60.40 -39.95
CA GLY A 2 4.23 -58.98 -39.68
C GLY A 2 3.68 -58.72 -38.30
N GLU A 3 4.57 -58.28 -37.41
CA GLU A 3 4.16 -57.89 -36.05
C GLU A 3 3.67 -56.44 -36.04
N SER A 4 2.45 -56.34 -35.57
CA SER A 4 1.72 -55.12 -35.26
C SER A 4 2.39 -54.32 -34.15
N TRP A 5 2.82 -53.10 -34.43
CA TRP A 5 3.16 -52.10 -33.40
C TRP A 5 1.87 -51.43 -32.96
N ALA A 6 1.32 -51.94 -31.85
CA ALA A 6 0.20 -51.30 -31.14
C ALA A 6 0.65 -49.99 -30.54
N ALA A 7 -0.06 -48.94 -30.90
CA ALA A 7 0.10 -47.58 -30.34
C ALA A 7 -0.09 -47.58 -28.83
N GLN A 8 0.99 -47.33 -28.09
CA GLN A 8 0.90 -46.88 -26.70
C GLN A 8 0.34 -45.48 -26.72
N ARG A 9 -0.89 -45.34 -26.24
CA ARG A 9 -1.44 -44.00 -25.90
C ARG A 9 -0.63 -43.47 -24.74
N THR A 10 0.18 -42.44 -24.98
CA THR A 10 0.70 -41.59 -23.95
C THR A 10 -0.47 -40.80 -23.41
N GLU A 11 -0.85 -41.09 -22.17
CA GLU A 11 -1.73 -40.21 -21.38
C GLU A 11 -1.10 -38.80 -21.40
N PRO A 12 -1.90 -37.71 -21.57
CA PRO A 12 -1.36 -36.38 -21.41
C PRO A 12 -0.86 -36.27 -19.97
N LEU A 13 0.43 -35.92 -19.82
CA LEU A 13 0.99 -35.48 -18.55
C LEU A 13 0.05 -34.38 -18.03
N SER A 14 -0.55 -34.63 -16.87
CA SER A 14 -1.22 -33.57 -16.11
C SER A 14 -0.24 -32.42 -16.01
N ASP A 15 -0.64 -31.25 -16.51
CA ASP A 15 0.11 -30.01 -16.29
C ASP A 15 0.48 -29.94 -14.82
N PRO A 16 1.76 -29.71 -14.48
CA PRO A 16 2.11 -29.42 -13.12
C PRO A 16 1.30 -28.19 -12.73
N LEU A 17 0.47 -28.31 -11.69
CA LEU A 17 -0.17 -27.17 -11.05
C LEU A 17 0.96 -26.20 -10.71
N GLU A 18 1.15 -25.17 -11.53
CA GLU A 18 2.05 -24.07 -11.18
C GLU A 18 1.59 -23.59 -9.80
N PRO A 19 2.50 -23.42 -8.85
CA PRO A 19 2.16 -22.79 -7.59
C PRO A 19 1.65 -21.41 -7.96
N THR A 20 0.32 -21.21 -7.87
CA THR A 20 -0.30 -19.94 -8.23
C THR A 20 0.27 -18.88 -7.31
N ASP A 21 1.12 -18.02 -7.87
CA ASP A 21 1.62 -16.82 -7.21
C ASP A 21 0.42 -16.09 -6.57
N PRO A 22 0.44 -15.85 -5.23
CA PRO A 22 -0.69 -15.27 -4.53
C PRO A 22 -1.09 -13.90 -5.10
N LEU A 23 -0.15 -13.15 -5.68
CA LEU A 23 -0.42 -11.86 -6.32
C LEU A 23 -1.25 -12.04 -7.59
N SER A 24 -0.87 -12.98 -8.46
CA SER A 24 -1.58 -13.26 -9.70
C SER A 24 -3.01 -13.74 -9.47
N GLY A 25 -3.23 -14.59 -8.45
CA GLY A 25 -4.56 -15.08 -8.10
C GLY A 25 -5.52 -13.96 -7.67
N ILE A 26 -5.04 -12.94 -6.96
CA ILE A 26 -5.85 -11.78 -6.58
C ILE A 26 -6.07 -10.85 -7.79
N ALA A 27 -5.06 -10.65 -8.63
CA ALA A 27 -5.05 -9.71 -9.74
C ALA A 27 -6.13 -10.00 -10.79
N THR A 28 -6.41 -11.28 -11.07
CA THR A 28 -7.40 -11.70 -12.08
C THR A 28 -8.83 -11.29 -11.76
N ALA A 29 -9.14 -11.00 -10.49
CA ALA A 29 -10.48 -10.63 -10.02
C ALA A 29 -10.72 -9.11 -9.99
N ILE A 30 -9.77 -8.28 -10.47
CA ILE A 30 -9.88 -6.82 -10.40
C ILE A 30 -10.57 -6.27 -11.64
N ASP A 31 -11.76 -5.70 -11.44
CA ASP A 31 -12.54 -5.00 -12.46
C ASP A 31 -12.19 -3.50 -12.50
N TRP A 32 -12.67 -2.83 -13.56
CA TRP A 32 -12.71 -1.38 -13.59
C TRP A 32 -13.81 -0.84 -12.66
N PRO A 33 -13.63 0.34 -12.02
CA PRO A 33 -14.74 1.10 -11.45
C PRO A 33 -15.84 1.37 -12.49
N ASP A 34 -17.00 1.79 -12.03
CA ASP A 34 -18.14 2.09 -12.91
C ASP A 34 -17.87 3.34 -13.74
N LEU A 35 -17.62 3.16 -15.05
CA LEU A 35 -17.31 4.24 -15.96
C LEU A 35 -18.52 5.11 -16.30
N GLN A 36 -19.75 4.58 -16.16
CA GLN A 36 -20.97 5.36 -16.39
C GLN A 36 -21.18 6.34 -15.24
N ALA A 37 -21.04 5.91 -13.98
CA ALA A 37 -21.13 6.79 -12.83
C ALA A 37 -20.06 7.89 -12.84
N GLU A 38 -18.82 7.59 -13.30
CA GLU A 38 -17.79 8.61 -13.54
C GLU A 38 -18.22 9.62 -14.63
N ALA A 39 -18.83 9.13 -15.73
CA ALA A 39 -19.30 9.99 -16.83
C ALA A 39 -20.48 10.88 -16.40
N ASP A 40 -21.38 10.35 -15.59
CA ASP A 40 -22.52 11.12 -15.04
C ASP A 40 -22.02 12.26 -14.14
N ALA A 41 -21.04 12.00 -13.28
CA ALA A 41 -20.41 13.02 -12.45
C ALA A 41 -19.70 14.10 -13.29
N ARG A 42 -19.03 13.69 -14.37
CA ARG A 42 -18.39 14.63 -15.31
C ARG A 42 -19.41 15.50 -16.03
N THR A 43 -20.48 14.89 -16.52
CA THR A 43 -21.61 15.60 -17.18
C THR A 43 -22.24 16.62 -16.23
N TRP A 44 -22.46 16.24 -14.98
CA TRP A 44 -22.96 17.17 -13.95
C TRP A 44 -22.03 18.36 -13.75
N ARG A 45 -20.73 18.13 -13.66
CA ARG A 45 -19.74 19.22 -13.57
C ARG A 45 -19.81 20.17 -14.76
N GLU A 46 -19.82 19.63 -16.00
CA GLU A 46 -19.87 20.40 -17.25
C GLU A 46 -21.16 21.17 -17.42
N ALA A 47 -22.26 20.69 -16.86
CA ALA A 47 -23.57 21.37 -16.86
C ALA A 47 -23.66 22.52 -15.82
N GLY A 48 -22.57 22.92 -15.20
CA GLY A 48 -22.53 24.00 -14.21
C GLY A 48 -22.65 23.50 -12.77
N GLY A 49 -22.21 22.28 -12.50
CA GLY A 49 -22.03 21.77 -11.14
C GLY A 49 -21.17 22.71 -10.29
N ARG A 50 -21.48 22.76 -8.98
CA ARG A 50 -20.90 23.75 -8.07
C ARG A 50 -19.43 23.48 -7.68
N LEU A 51 -18.76 22.54 -8.33
CA LEU A 51 -17.41 22.11 -8.02
C LEU A 51 -16.49 22.17 -9.21
N ASP A 52 -15.30 22.72 -8.97
CA ASP A 52 -14.21 22.74 -9.91
C ASP A 52 -12.93 22.13 -9.30
N GLY A 53 -11.93 21.93 -10.14
CA GLY A 53 -10.60 21.50 -9.70
C GLY A 53 -10.59 20.13 -9.06
N GLN A 54 -9.86 20.00 -7.96
CA GLN A 54 -9.59 18.71 -7.33
C GLN A 54 -10.82 18.09 -6.66
N LEU A 55 -11.70 18.90 -6.07
CA LEU A 55 -12.93 18.38 -5.45
C LEU A 55 -13.85 17.74 -6.50
N ALA A 56 -13.96 18.33 -7.69
CA ALA A 56 -14.71 17.72 -8.79
C ALA A 56 -14.10 16.36 -9.22
N SER A 57 -12.76 16.28 -9.30
CA SER A 57 -12.09 15.02 -9.61
C SER A 57 -12.32 13.95 -8.55
N LEU A 58 -12.44 14.34 -7.26
CA LEU A 58 -12.78 13.42 -6.18
C LEU A 58 -14.22 12.92 -6.29
N VAL A 59 -15.17 13.76 -6.69
CA VAL A 59 -16.56 13.35 -6.97
C VAL A 59 -16.60 12.34 -8.11
N GLU A 60 -15.89 12.58 -9.22
CA GLU A 60 -15.80 11.65 -10.34
C GLU A 60 -15.24 10.30 -9.88
N TRP A 61 -14.12 10.30 -9.16
CA TRP A 61 -13.51 9.08 -8.63
C TRP A 61 -14.45 8.32 -7.66
N LEU A 62 -15.03 9.03 -6.68
CA LEU A 62 -15.97 8.44 -5.73
C LEU A 62 -17.18 7.83 -6.44
N SER A 63 -17.72 8.51 -7.44
CA SER A 63 -18.86 8.00 -8.21
C SER A 63 -18.52 6.68 -8.91
N GLY A 64 -17.35 6.59 -9.52
CA GLY A 64 -16.89 5.37 -10.18
C GLY A 64 -16.68 4.21 -9.21
N VAL A 65 -15.96 4.43 -8.11
CA VAL A 65 -15.68 3.36 -7.13
C VAL A 65 -16.89 2.92 -6.32
N GLN A 66 -17.91 3.76 -6.22
CA GLN A 66 -19.18 3.44 -5.56
C GLN A 66 -20.28 2.99 -6.53
N ALA A 67 -20.02 3.05 -7.85
CA ALA A 67 -20.99 2.81 -8.91
C ALA A 67 -22.29 3.62 -8.73
N SER A 68 -22.16 4.88 -8.31
CA SER A 68 -23.30 5.77 -8.01
C SER A 68 -22.95 7.23 -8.23
N PHE A 69 -23.84 7.96 -8.92
CA PHE A 69 -23.82 9.41 -8.93
C PHE A 69 -25.21 9.94 -8.50
N PRO A 70 -25.26 10.88 -7.53
CA PRO A 70 -24.17 11.38 -6.68
C PRO A 70 -23.59 10.27 -5.79
N PRO A 71 -22.31 10.42 -5.38
CA PRO A 71 -21.67 9.44 -4.50
C PRO A 71 -22.26 9.54 -3.07
N HIS A 72 -22.12 8.43 -2.32
CA HIS A 72 -22.57 8.34 -0.94
C HIS A 72 -21.46 8.66 0.06
N ASP A 73 -21.84 9.05 1.29
CA ASP A 73 -20.90 9.28 2.37
C ASP A 73 -20.20 7.97 2.81
N MET A 74 -18.89 8.07 3.08
CA MET A 74 -18.09 7.00 3.62
C MET A 74 -18.23 6.95 5.15
N ARG A 75 -19.21 6.19 5.63
CA ARG A 75 -19.58 6.15 7.06
C ARG A 75 -18.74 5.21 7.89
N ARG A 76 -18.16 4.20 7.25
CA ARG A 76 -17.39 3.13 7.89
C ARG A 76 -15.94 3.13 7.37
N ALA A 77 -15.31 4.30 7.43
CA ALA A 77 -13.90 4.42 7.08
C ALA A 77 -13.02 3.70 8.12
N ARG A 78 -12.02 2.96 7.65
CA ARG A 78 -11.10 2.17 8.48
C ARG A 78 -9.66 2.47 8.13
N LEU A 79 -8.87 2.96 9.09
CA LEU A 79 -7.43 3.08 8.96
C LEU A 79 -6.77 1.79 9.41
N VAL A 80 -6.07 1.13 8.48
CA VAL A 80 -5.26 -0.07 8.73
C VAL A 80 -3.79 0.28 8.59
N MET A 81 -3.01 0.00 9.63
CA MET A 81 -1.58 0.28 9.68
C MET A 81 -0.82 -1.02 9.86
N PHE A 82 0.04 -1.34 8.89
CA PHE A 82 0.89 -2.52 8.96
C PHE A 82 2.23 -2.17 9.63
N ALA A 83 2.55 -2.85 10.72
CA ALA A 83 3.73 -2.60 11.53
C ALA A 83 4.79 -3.68 11.34
N ALA A 84 6.01 -3.29 10.97
CA ALA A 84 7.16 -4.18 10.83
C ALA A 84 8.48 -3.48 11.17
N ASP A 85 9.43 -4.24 11.68
CA ASP A 85 10.81 -3.80 11.86
C ASP A 85 11.67 -4.22 10.67
N HIS A 86 12.52 -3.31 10.21
CA HIS A 86 13.45 -3.56 9.12
C HIS A 86 14.88 -3.68 9.62
N GLY A 87 15.56 -4.80 9.32
CA GLY A 87 16.95 -5.02 9.71
C GLY A 87 17.92 -3.96 9.18
N ILE A 88 17.57 -3.28 8.07
CA ILE A 88 18.36 -2.18 7.55
C ILE A 88 18.48 -0.98 8.51
N ALA A 89 17.60 -0.88 9.51
CA ALA A 89 17.68 0.16 10.54
C ALA A 89 19.00 0.12 11.33
N GLU A 90 19.60 -1.09 11.49
CA GLU A 90 20.90 -1.29 12.13
C GLU A 90 22.06 -0.59 11.40
N ALA A 91 21.88 -0.26 10.12
CA ALA A 91 22.87 0.53 9.37
C ALA A 91 22.87 2.03 9.73
N GLY A 92 22.06 2.46 10.69
CA GLY A 92 21.97 3.86 11.11
C GLY A 92 21.34 4.75 10.02
N VAL A 93 20.33 4.25 9.34
CA VAL A 93 19.58 4.91 8.24
C VAL A 93 18.33 5.64 8.74
N SER A 94 18.07 5.61 10.04
CA SER A 94 16.93 6.24 10.69
C SER A 94 17.37 7.07 11.90
N ALA A 95 16.66 8.16 12.21
CA ALA A 95 16.83 8.91 13.45
C ALA A 95 16.21 8.18 14.66
N ARG A 96 15.36 7.16 14.40
CA ARG A 96 14.76 6.33 15.43
C ARG A 96 15.63 5.08 15.65
N PRO A 97 15.74 4.56 16.89
CA PRO A 97 16.47 3.32 17.16
C PRO A 97 15.89 2.12 16.40
N ALA A 98 16.75 1.22 15.95
CA ALA A 98 16.31 -0.07 15.41
C ALA A 98 15.50 -0.84 16.48
N GLY A 99 14.46 -1.57 16.04
CA GLY A 99 13.58 -2.33 16.92
C GLY A 99 12.62 -1.50 17.79
N SER A 100 12.50 -0.17 17.54
CA SER A 100 11.58 0.68 18.30
C SER A 100 10.21 0.87 17.67
N THR A 101 9.89 0.10 16.63
CA THR A 101 8.57 0.17 15.96
C THR A 101 7.44 -0.29 16.88
N ASN A 102 7.71 -1.25 17.77
CA ASN A 102 6.76 -1.74 18.75
C ASN A 102 6.20 -0.65 19.66
N ILE A 103 7.04 0.34 20.07
CA ILE A 103 6.60 1.47 20.88
C ILE A 103 5.58 2.31 20.13
N GLN A 104 5.88 2.63 18.86
CA GLN A 104 4.95 3.40 18.02
C GLN A 104 3.66 2.62 17.76
N ALA A 105 3.77 1.32 17.48
CA ALA A 105 2.62 0.46 17.26
C ALA A 105 1.71 0.39 18.50
N ALA A 106 2.31 0.32 19.70
CA ALA A 106 1.58 0.32 20.96
C ALA A 106 0.86 1.67 21.19
N ASP A 107 1.54 2.80 20.96
CA ASP A 107 0.97 4.13 21.10
C ASP A 107 -0.23 4.32 20.17
N VAL A 108 -0.09 3.94 18.90
CA VAL A 108 -1.19 4.05 17.92
C VAL A 108 -2.35 3.14 18.31
N ALA A 109 -2.09 1.89 18.69
CA ALA A 109 -3.13 0.93 19.08
C ALA A 109 -3.87 1.37 20.36
N ALA A 110 -3.18 2.09 21.25
CA ALA A 110 -3.78 2.70 22.43
C ALA A 110 -4.56 4.00 22.13
N GLY A 111 -4.58 4.45 20.88
CA GLY A 111 -5.21 5.70 20.48
C GLY A 111 -4.47 6.95 20.95
N ALA A 112 -3.14 6.87 21.12
CA ALA A 112 -2.33 8.03 21.47
C ALA A 112 -2.35 9.08 20.34
N ASP A 113 -2.24 10.35 20.71
CA ASP A 113 -2.23 11.46 19.76
C ASP A 113 -0.98 11.40 18.83
N PRO A 114 -1.15 11.80 17.56
CA PRO A 114 -2.37 12.43 16.99
C PRO A 114 -3.43 11.45 16.47
N TYR A 115 -3.21 10.14 16.54
CA TYR A 115 -4.05 9.14 15.88
C TYR A 115 -5.44 9.02 16.53
N GLY A 116 -5.50 8.87 17.85
CA GLY A 116 -6.77 8.71 18.57
C GLY A 116 -7.67 9.93 18.41
N GLY A 117 -7.13 11.14 18.59
CA GLY A 117 -7.87 12.38 18.41
C GLY A 117 -8.38 12.56 16.98
N LEU A 118 -7.55 12.31 15.97
CA LEU A 118 -7.95 12.42 14.56
C LEU A 118 -8.95 11.32 14.16
N ALA A 119 -8.76 10.10 14.61
CA ALA A 119 -9.68 8.99 14.34
C ALA A 119 -11.07 9.27 14.95
N HIS A 120 -11.11 9.81 16.18
CA HIS A 120 -12.35 10.25 16.80
C HIS A 120 -13.00 11.40 16.02
N PHE A 121 -12.24 12.44 15.70
CA PHE A 121 -12.73 13.60 14.93
C PHE A 121 -13.32 13.19 13.57
N THR A 122 -12.68 12.24 12.90
CA THR A 122 -13.11 11.76 11.57
C THR A 122 -14.05 10.55 11.63
N THR A 123 -14.44 10.09 12.81
CA THR A 123 -15.26 8.89 13.00
C THR A 123 -14.69 7.70 12.22
N THR A 124 -13.39 7.45 12.37
CA THR A 124 -12.63 6.42 11.66
C THR A 124 -12.21 5.33 12.63
N GLY A 125 -12.48 4.08 12.30
CA GLY A 125 -11.91 2.96 13.06
C GLY A 125 -10.42 2.82 12.77
N LEU A 126 -9.64 2.46 13.80
CA LEU A 126 -8.19 2.32 13.73
C LEU A 126 -7.80 0.88 14.05
N ARG A 127 -6.94 0.30 13.20
CA ARG A 127 -6.36 -1.03 13.41
C ARG A 127 -4.87 -1.01 13.12
N VAL A 128 -4.08 -1.54 14.04
CA VAL A 128 -2.66 -1.85 13.83
C VAL A 128 -2.51 -3.35 13.68
N VAL A 129 -1.77 -3.79 12.67
CA VAL A 129 -1.51 -5.21 12.38
C VAL A 129 0.00 -5.44 12.44
N ASP A 130 0.45 -6.33 13.31
CA ASP A 130 1.83 -6.78 13.37
C ASP A 130 2.10 -7.77 12.23
N VAL A 131 2.92 -7.36 11.28
CA VAL A 131 3.38 -8.17 10.16
C VAL A 131 4.90 -8.38 10.17
N GLY A 132 5.54 -8.19 11.32
CA GLY A 132 6.97 -8.45 11.45
C GLY A 132 7.68 -7.56 12.46
N LEU A 133 7.04 -7.23 13.57
CA LEU A 133 7.72 -6.60 14.71
C LEU A 133 8.71 -7.57 15.32
N VAL A 134 9.92 -7.12 15.67
CA VAL A 134 10.90 -7.93 16.42
C VAL A 134 10.32 -8.27 17.79
N GLU A 135 9.82 -7.28 18.49
CA GLU A 135 9.15 -7.44 19.77
C GLU A 135 7.64 -7.30 19.61
N PRO A 136 6.86 -8.36 19.86
CA PRO A 136 5.41 -8.31 19.70
C PRO A 136 4.77 -7.37 20.73
N VAL A 137 3.69 -6.72 20.33
CA VAL A 137 2.92 -5.82 21.19
C VAL A 137 1.64 -6.52 21.65
N ARG A 138 1.42 -6.56 22.96
CA ARG A 138 0.21 -7.18 23.52
C ARG A 138 -1.04 -6.44 23.05
N GLY A 139 -2.01 -7.18 22.54
CA GLY A 139 -3.29 -6.64 22.07
C GLY A 139 -3.28 -6.19 20.62
N ILE A 140 -2.14 -6.26 19.94
CA ILE A 140 -2.05 -6.10 18.48
C ILE A 140 -2.12 -7.48 17.82
N ASP A 141 -2.88 -7.54 16.73
CA ASP A 141 -3.05 -8.75 15.94
C ASP A 141 -1.78 -9.09 15.16
N THR A 142 -1.16 -10.22 15.45
CA THR A 142 0.06 -10.71 14.78
C THR A 142 -0.30 -11.69 13.68
N ARG A 143 0.12 -11.40 12.43
CA ARG A 143 -0.29 -12.15 11.24
C ARG A 143 0.80 -12.97 10.57
N VAL A 144 2.06 -12.75 10.87
CA VAL A 144 3.18 -13.47 10.27
C VAL A 144 4.12 -14.01 11.34
N ALA A 145 4.81 -15.12 11.03
CA ALA A 145 5.73 -15.77 11.95
C ALA A 145 7.13 -15.12 11.93
N GLN A 146 7.57 -14.59 10.79
CA GLN A 146 8.90 -14.00 10.69
C GLN A 146 8.95 -12.68 11.47
N ARG A 147 9.97 -12.54 12.33
CA ARG A 147 10.22 -11.38 13.15
C ARG A 147 11.31 -10.49 12.54
N GLY A 148 10.95 -9.24 12.22
CA GLY A 148 11.86 -8.35 11.53
C GLY A 148 12.21 -8.81 10.11
N THR A 149 13.08 -8.07 9.45
CA THR A 149 13.63 -8.45 8.14
C THR A 149 15.14 -8.61 8.19
N GLY A 150 15.72 -9.28 7.18
CA GLY A 150 17.14 -9.21 6.91
C GLY A 150 17.59 -7.81 6.50
N ARG A 151 18.89 -7.58 6.48
CA ARG A 151 19.50 -6.33 6.03
C ARG A 151 19.58 -6.31 4.51
N ILE A 152 18.69 -5.57 3.88
CA ILE A 152 18.52 -5.52 2.40
C ILE A 152 19.79 -5.12 1.63
N ASP A 153 20.74 -4.44 2.28
CA ASP A 153 22.04 -4.11 1.70
C ASP A 153 22.99 -5.32 1.58
N ARG A 154 22.70 -6.43 2.27
CA ARG A 154 23.57 -7.62 2.39
C ARG A 154 22.88 -8.94 2.07
N GLU A 155 21.61 -9.05 2.43
CA GLU A 155 20.80 -10.27 2.33
C GLU A 155 19.35 -9.94 1.94
N ASN A 156 18.54 -10.96 1.69
CA ASN A 156 17.14 -10.76 1.40
C ASN A 156 16.40 -10.31 2.66
N ALA A 157 15.39 -9.45 2.48
CA ALA A 157 14.51 -9.02 3.56
C ALA A 157 13.74 -10.20 4.17
N LEU A 158 13.22 -11.08 3.31
CA LEU A 158 12.34 -12.19 3.66
C LEU A 158 12.75 -13.45 2.88
N SER A 159 12.36 -14.63 3.38
CA SER A 159 12.26 -15.81 2.52
C SER A 159 11.08 -15.65 1.53
N ALA A 160 11.03 -16.46 0.49
CA ALA A 160 9.91 -16.48 -0.45
C ALA A 160 8.60 -16.80 0.26
N GLU A 161 8.60 -17.81 1.14
CA GLU A 161 7.44 -18.24 1.92
C GLU A 161 6.95 -17.16 2.88
N ALA A 162 7.89 -16.40 3.49
CA ALA A 162 7.54 -15.29 4.38
C ALA A 162 6.93 -14.11 3.60
N ALA A 163 7.42 -13.82 2.39
CA ALA A 163 6.85 -12.80 1.53
C ALA A 163 5.42 -13.19 1.09
N GLU A 164 5.21 -14.44 0.70
CA GLU A 164 3.88 -14.96 0.38
C GLU A 164 2.92 -14.87 1.58
N ALA A 165 3.38 -15.31 2.75
CA ALA A 165 2.59 -15.24 3.98
C ALA A 165 2.17 -13.81 4.32
N ALA A 166 3.07 -12.84 4.13
CA ALA A 166 2.78 -11.42 4.35
C ALA A 166 1.75 -10.89 3.34
N VAL A 167 1.87 -11.23 2.05
CA VAL A 167 0.87 -10.88 1.02
C VAL A 167 -0.51 -11.43 1.39
N ARG A 168 -0.58 -12.72 1.78
CA ARG A 168 -1.85 -13.35 2.19
C ARG A 168 -2.41 -12.69 3.46
N ALA A 169 -1.56 -12.35 4.42
CA ALA A 169 -1.98 -11.65 5.63
C ALA A 169 -2.63 -10.29 5.31
N GLY A 170 -2.01 -9.50 4.42
CA GLY A 170 -2.58 -8.25 3.97
C GLY A 170 -3.92 -8.42 3.27
N ALA A 171 -4.04 -9.40 2.38
CA ALA A 171 -5.29 -9.73 1.69
C ALA A 171 -6.39 -10.16 2.67
N SER A 172 -6.07 -11.01 3.65
CA SER A 172 -7.01 -11.43 4.71
C SER A 172 -7.50 -10.25 5.54
N VAL A 173 -6.60 -9.33 5.90
CA VAL A 173 -6.99 -8.12 6.65
C VAL A 173 -7.94 -7.23 5.84
N ALA A 174 -7.73 -7.11 4.51
CA ALA A 174 -8.67 -6.39 3.66
C ALA A 174 -10.05 -7.05 3.66
N ASP A 175 -10.12 -8.38 3.53
CA ASP A 175 -11.38 -9.12 3.58
C ASP A 175 -12.11 -8.89 4.91
N GLU A 176 -11.41 -9.00 6.04
CA GLU A 176 -11.98 -8.82 7.37
C GLU A 176 -12.59 -7.43 7.56
N GLU A 177 -11.87 -6.36 7.17
CA GLU A 177 -12.39 -5.00 7.28
C GLU A 177 -13.63 -4.79 6.38
N ILE A 178 -13.59 -5.31 5.15
CA ILE A 178 -14.70 -5.21 4.19
C ILE A 178 -15.91 -6.03 4.67
N ASP A 179 -15.70 -7.24 5.16
CA ASP A 179 -16.77 -8.10 5.68
C ASP A 179 -17.40 -7.51 6.97
N CYS A 180 -16.62 -6.74 7.74
CA CYS A 180 -17.14 -5.91 8.84
C CYS A 180 -17.86 -4.64 8.36
N GLY A 181 -17.94 -4.42 7.04
CA GLY A 181 -18.69 -3.36 6.40
C GLY A 181 -17.91 -2.07 6.17
N ALA A 182 -16.59 -2.11 6.10
CA ALA A 182 -15.81 -0.95 5.67
C ALA A 182 -16.18 -0.53 4.24
N ASP A 183 -16.50 0.74 4.05
CA ASP A 183 -16.85 1.36 2.78
C ASP A 183 -15.71 2.21 2.19
N LEU A 184 -14.71 2.51 2.99
CA LEU A 184 -13.45 3.15 2.62
C LEU A 184 -12.33 2.64 3.51
N LEU A 185 -11.23 2.21 2.90
CA LEU A 185 -10.02 1.84 3.61
C LEU A 185 -8.97 2.95 3.49
N LEU A 186 -8.25 3.19 4.58
CA LEU A 186 -7.08 4.05 4.62
C LEU A 186 -5.88 3.16 4.96
N ALA A 187 -4.84 3.20 4.15
CA ALA A 187 -3.69 2.31 4.27
C ALA A 187 -2.43 3.09 4.64
N ALA A 188 -1.71 2.63 5.66
CA ALA A 188 -0.45 3.21 6.10
C ALA A 188 0.50 2.14 6.66
N ALA A 189 1.76 2.52 6.86
CA ALA A 189 2.79 1.66 7.44
C ALA A 189 3.44 2.30 8.67
N LEU A 190 3.82 1.46 9.62
CA LEU A 190 4.70 1.79 10.73
C LEU A 190 5.96 0.93 10.64
N GLY A 191 7.14 1.55 10.55
CA GLY A 191 8.37 0.77 10.48
C GLY A 191 9.63 1.60 10.48
N VAL A 192 10.52 1.33 11.45
CA VAL A 192 11.86 1.91 11.45
C VAL A 192 12.69 1.25 10.36
N GLY A 193 13.15 2.05 9.40
CA GLY A 193 13.85 1.55 8.21
C GLY A 193 12.96 1.38 6.98
N GLY A 194 11.63 1.36 7.11
CA GLY A 194 10.68 1.13 6.01
C GLY A 194 10.86 2.08 4.82
N SER A 195 11.13 3.36 5.05
CA SER A 195 11.41 4.31 3.96
C SER A 195 12.73 4.01 3.19
N THR A 196 13.62 3.19 3.75
CA THR A 196 14.83 2.72 3.05
C THR A 196 14.48 1.56 2.12
N ALA A 197 13.69 0.60 2.59
CA ALA A 197 13.15 -0.48 1.78
C ALA A 197 12.27 0.07 0.65
N ALA A 198 11.36 1.00 0.96
CA ALA A 198 10.53 1.69 -0.03
C ALA A 198 11.37 2.37 -1.12
N ALA A 199 12.44 3.08 -0.75
CA ALA A 199 13.34 3.73 -1.72
C ALA A 199 14.05 2.72 -2.63
N ALA A 200 14.44 1.54 -2.12
CA ALA A 200 15.01 0.47 -2.92
C ALA A 200 14.01 -0.08 -3.94
N VAL A 201 12.79 -0.42 -3.51
CA VAL A 201 11.70 -0.88 -4.38
C VAL A 201 11.36 0.18 -5.44
N ILE A 202 11.17 1.43 -5.05
CA ILE A 202 10.87 2.53 -5.98
C ILE A 202 11.98 2.68 -7.02
N SER A 203 13.26 2.67 -6.60
CA SER A 203 14.41 2.78 -7.52
C SER A 203 14.44 1.65 -8.55
N ILE A 204 14.08 0.43 -8.16
CA ILE A 204 14.07 -0.73 -9.06
C ILE A 204 12.88 -0.65 -10.03
N VAL A 205 11.67 -0.45 -9.52
CA VAL A 205 10.45 -0.43 -10.35
C VAL A 205 10.47 0.72 -11.34
N THR A 206 10.83 1.93 -10.89
CA THR A 206 10.87 3.12 -11.76
C THR A 206 12.12 3.21 -12.63
N GLY A 207 13.20 2.50 -12.29
CA GLY A 207 14.51 2.64 -12.94
C GLY A 207 15.29 3.89 -12.51
N ILE A 208 14.74 4.72 -11.62
CA ILE A 208 15.37 5.97 -11.17
C ILE A 208 16.53 5.67 -10.22
N GLU A 209 17.65 6.37 -10.39
CA GLU A 209 18.84 6.21 -9.58
C GLU A 209 18.62 6.49 -8.08
N PRO A 210 19.27 5.72 -7.18
CA PRO A 210 19.10 5.86 -5.73
C PRO A 210 19.24 7.29 -5.20
N ALA A 211 20.19 8.07 -5.72
CA ALA A 211 20.40 9.45 -5.29
C ALA A 211 19.20 10.38 -5.51
N LYS A 212 18.32 10.03 -6.45
CA LYS A 212 17.11 10.80 -6.78
C LYS A 212 15.88 10.35 -5.99
N VAL A 213 15.90 9.14 -5.41
CA VAL A 213 14.76 8.58 -4.67
C VAL A 213 14.97 8.52 -3.15
N VAL A 214 16.21 8.59 -2.67
CA VAL A 214 16.51 8.52 -1.24
C VAL A 214 16.19 9.85 -0.57
N GLY A 215 15.11 9.87 0.22
CA GLY A 215 14.72 10.98 1.08
C GLY A 215 15.34 10.89 2.48
N ARG A 216 15.13 11.94 3.29
CA ARG A 216 15.61 11.99 4.69
C ARG A 216 14.73 11.17 5.67
N GLY A 217 13.57 10.68 5.23
CA GLY A 217 12.66 9.87 6.04
C GLY A 217 12.37 10.52 7.41
N SER A 218 12.87 9.92 8.49
CA SER A 218 12.68 10.40 9.87
C SER A 218 13.43 11.69 10.23
N GLY A 219 14.00 12.42 9.27
CA GLY A 219 14.74 13.65 9.52
C GLY A 219 16.24 13.43 9.81
N ILE A 220 16.84 12.43 9.21
CA ILE A 220 18.27 12.08 9.39
C ILE A 220 19.22 13.19 8.88
N ASP A 221 20.39 13.26 9.50
CA ASP A 221 21.50 14.13 9.08
C ASP A 221 22.16 13.66 7.78
N ASP A 222 23.16 14.41 7.29
CA ASP A 222 23.87 14.10 6.06
C ASP A 222 24.66 12.77 6.12
N ASN A 223 25.26 12.46 7.26
CA ASN A 223 26.00 11.23 7.45
C ASN A 223 25.11 10.00 7.42
N ALA A 224 23.97 10.06 8.09
CA ALA A 224 22.96 9.00 8.05
C ALA A 224 22.30 8.91 6.66
N TRP A 225 22.12 10.05 5.98
CA TRP A 225 21.63 10.05 4.60
C TRP A 225 22.61 9.37 3.63
N MET A 226 23.92 9.61 3.78
CA MET A 226 24.94 8.93 2.99
C MET A 226 24.94 7.41 3.24
N ARG A 227 24.78 6.97 4.49
CA ARG A 227 24.61 5.54 4.80
C ARG A 227 23.36 4.96 4.16
N LYS A 228 22.22 5.67 4.24
CA LYS A 228 20.96 5.28 3.61
C LYS A 228 21.09 5.17 2.09
N LEU A 229 21.76 6.13 1.46
CA LEU A 229 22.02 6.11 0.02
C LEU A 229 22.87 4.89 -0.40
N ALA A 230 23.94 4.60 0.35
CA ALA A 230 24.76 3.42 0.10
C ALA A 230 23.93 2.13 0.27
N ALA A 231 23.14 2.03 1.33
CA ALA A 231 22.27 0.87 1.57
C ALA A 231 21.27 0.65 0.44
N VAL A 232 20.61 1.70 -0.04
CA VAL A 232 19.66 1.62 -1.17
C VAL A 232 20.35 1.24 -2.47
N ARG A 233 21.58 1.76 -2.74
CA ARG A 233 22.39 1.38 -3.89
C ARG A 233 22.69 -0.12 -3.88
N ASP A 234 23.15 -0.65 -2.74
CA ASP A 234 23.55 -2.03 -2.59
C ASP A 234 22.33 -2.97 -2.64
N ALA A 235 21.24 -2.60 -1.99
CA ALA A 235 19.95 -3.30 -2.09
C ALA A 235 19.44 -3.34 -3.54
N ARG A 236 19.49 -2.22 -4.26
CA ARG A 236 19.11 -2.16 -5.68
C ARG A 236 19.97 -3.10 -6.54
N TRP A 237 21.28 -3.08 -6.35
CA TRP A 237 22.19 -3.96 -7.09
C TRP A 237 21.84 -5.44 -6.90
N ARG A 238 21.60 -5.87 -5.66
CA ARG A 238 21.26 -7.25 -5.32
C ARG A 238 19.89 -7.67 -5.84
N SER A 239 18.93 -6.75 -5.82
CA SER A 239 17.52 -7.07 -6.10
C SER A 239 17.09 -6.75 -7.53
N LEU A 240 17.95 -6.13 -8.36
CA LEU A 240 17.65 -5.82 -9.75
C LEU A 240 17.23 -7.05 -10.60
N PRO A 241 17.76 -8.28 -10.39
CA PRO A 241 17.30 -9.47 -11.11
C PRO A 241 15.80 -9.78 -10.89
N TYR A 242 15.23 -9.35 -9.77
CA TYR A 242 13.80 -9.57 -9.44
C TYR A 242 12.86 -8.48 -9.97
N ARG A 243 13.34 -7.56 -10.81
CA ARG A 243 12.52 -6.42 -11.27
C ARG A 243 11.20 -6.85 -11.93
N GLN A 244 11.14 -7.97 -12.59
CA GLN A 244 9.94 -8.51 -13.25
C GLN A 244 9.21 -9.55 -12.39
N ASP A 245 9.78 -9.95 -11.28
CA ASP A 245 9.21 -10.86 -10.29
C ASP A 245 8.83 -10.05 -9.04
N GLN A 246 7.55 -9.68 -8.94
CA GLN A 246 7.08 -8.76 -7.90
C GLN A 246 7.16 -9.40 -6.50
N LEU A 247 6.89 -10.69 -6.39
CA LEU A 247 7.02 -11.41 -5.12
C LEU A 247 8.49 -11.57 -4.72
N GLY A 248 9.34 -11.94 -5.66
CA GLY A 248 10.79 -12.00 -5.46
C GLY A 248 11.39 -10.64 -5.10
N LEU A 249 10.91 -9.54 -5.69
CA LEU A 249 11.32 -8.18 -5.35
C LEU A 249 10.96 -7.82 -3.90
N LEU A 250 9.75 -8.13 -3.46
CA LEU A 250 9.29 -7.93 -2.09
C LEU A 250 10.13 -8.77 -1.11
N ALA A 251 10.44 -10.01 -1.45
CA ALA A 251 11.30 -10.87 -0.65
C ALA A 251 12.73 -10.34 -0.58
N ALA A 252 13.30 -9.87 -1.69
CA ALA A 252 14.69 -9.43 -1.75
C ALA A 252 14.95 -8.11 -1.02
N CYS A 253 14.09 -7.09 -1.18
CA CYS A 253 14.34 -5.77 -0.62
C CYS A 253 13.10 -5.00 -0.10
N GLY A 254 11.92 -5.62 -0.10
CA GLY A 254 10.70 -4.99 0.41
C GLY A 254 10.61 -5.05 1.93
N GLY A 255 10.11 -6.16 2.41
CA GLY A 255 9.78 -6.39 3.82
C GLY A 255 8.31 -6.78 4.00
N SER A 256 7.97 -7.22 5.21
CA SER A 256 6.65 -7.78 5.49
C SER A 256 5.53 -6.74 5.37
N ASP A 257 5.77 -5.49 5.73
CA ASP A 257 4.82 -4.40 5.60
C ASP A 257 4.53 -4.06 4.13
N LEU A 258 5.56 -3.96 3.28
CA LEU A 258 5.35 -3.73 1.85
C LEU A 258 4.61 -4.91 1.19
N ALA A 259 4.96 -6.14 1.56
CA ALA A 259 4.30 -7.34 1.05
C ALA A 259 2.82 -7.40 1.49
N ALA A 260 2.55 -7.15 2.77
CA ALA A 260 1.19 -7.10 3.31
C ALA A 260 0.36 -5.97 2.67
N LEU A 261 0.93 -4.78 2.54
CA LEU A 261 0.27 -3.65 1.87
C LEU A 261 -0.03 -3.95 0.41
N THR A 262 0.88 -4.63 -0.32
CA THR A 262 0.64 -5.05 -1.71
C THR A 262 -0.58 -5.98 -1.79
N GLY A 263 -0.63 -6.99 -0.94
CA GLY A 263 -1.77 -7.91 -0.86
C GLY A 263 -3.08 -7.21 -0.45
N PHE A 264 -3.01 -6.31 0.53
CA PHE A 264 -4.15 -5.51 1.00
C PHE A 264 -4.74 -4.62 -0.11
N LEU A 265 -3.89 -3.89 -0.83
CA LEU A 265 -4.31 -2.98 -1.91
C LEU A 265 -4.93 -3.74 -3.08
N LEU A 266 -4.33 -4.85 -3.50
CA LEU A 266 -4.89 -5.69 -4.56
C LEU A 266 -6.21 -6.33 -4.14
N ARG A 267 -6.29 -6.83 -2.90
CA ARG A 267 -7.51 -7.46 -2.40
C ARG A 267 -8.64 -6.47 -2.23
N ALA A 268 -8.40 -5.30 -1.69
CA ALA A 268 -9.39 -4.23 -1.61
C ALA A 268 -9.95 -3.88 -3.01
N ALA A 269 -9.08 -3.73 -4.02
CA ALA A 269 -9.49 -3.49 -5.40
C ALA A 269 -10.32 -4.63 -5.97
N SER A 270 -9.95 -5.91 -5.74
CA SER A 270 -10.72 -7.07 -6.18
C SER A 270 -12.10 -7.16 -5.52
N ARG A 271 -12.21 -6.65 -4.28
CA ARG A 271 -13.45 -6.53 -3.51
C ARG A 271 -14.21 -5.22 -3.81
N ARG A 272 -13.76 -4.45 -4.80
CA ARG A 272 -14.39 -3.18 -5.21
C ARG A 272 -14.49 -2.16 -4.07
N THR A 273 -13.50 -2.14 -3.18
CA THR A 273 -13.45 -1.22 -2.03
C THR A 273 -12.35 -0.19 -2.26
N PRO A 274 -12.68 1.13 -2.21
CA PRO A 274 -11.70 2.18 -2.43
C PRO A 274 -10.70 2.29 -1.28
N VAL A 275 -9.46 2.71 -1.62
CA VAL A 275 -8.38 2.89 -0.65
C VAL A 275 -7.74 4.27 -0.78
N VAL A 276 -7.55 4.93 0.35
CA VAL A 276 -6.69 6.12 0.47
C VAL A 276 -5.29 5.69 0.91
N ILE A 277 -4.30 5.93 0.08
CA ILE A 277 -2.89 5.59 0.32
C ILE A 277 -2.22 6.72 1.08
N ASP A 278 -1.48 6.40 2.15
CA ASP A 278 -0.70 7.39 2.88
C ASP A 278 0.76 6.96 3.08
N GLY A 279 1.67 7.86 2.70
CA GLY A 279 3.10 7.71 2.91
C GLY A 279 3.87 6.97 1.81
N VAL A 280 5.20 7.08 1.87
CA VAL A 280 6.12 6.54 0.85
C VAL A 280 6.16 5.01 0.84
N VAL A 281 5.99 4.37 1.99
CA VAL A 281 6.01 2.90 2.11
C VAL A 281 4.78 2.31 1.42
N THR A 282 3.60 2.84 1.73
CA THR A 282 2.34 2.41 1.11
C THR A 282 2.33 2.71 -0.39
N LEU A 283 2.90 3.85 -0.80
CA LEU A 283 3.03 4.19 -2.22
C LEU A 283 4.00 3.24 -2.96
N ALA A 284 5.08 2.79 -2.31
CA ALA A 284 5.97 1.78 -2.87
C ALA A 284 5.27 0.42 -3.04
N ALA A 285 4.45 0.01 -2.08
CA ALA A 285 3.61 -1.18 -2.20
C ALA A 285 2.58 -1.04 -3.33
N ALA A 286 1.97 0.14 -3.48
CA ALA A 286 1.06 0.44 -4.58
C ALA A 286 1.74 0.38 -5.96
N LEU A 287 3.02 0.77 -6.08
CA LEU A 287 3.80 0.58 -7.31
C LEU A 287 3.95 -0.90 -7.64
N VAL A 288 4.31 -1.74 -6.67
CA VAL A 288 4.42 -3.19 -6.86
C VAL A 288 3.06 -3.77 -7.26
N ALA A 289 1.99 -3.41 -6.57
CA ALA A 289 0.64 -3.83 -6.89
C ALA A 289 0.20 -3.39 -8.30
N HIS A 290 0.60 -2.20 -8.74
CA HIS A 290 0.33 -1.70 -10.09
C HIS A 290 1.06 -2.51 -11.18
N GLU A 291 2.30 -2.94 -10.95
CA GLU A 291 3.02 -3.80 -11.89
C GLU A 291 2.35 -5.18 -12.02
N VAL A 292 1.71 -5.67 -10.96
CA VAL A 292 0.92 -6.92 -10.98
C VAL A 292 -0.43 -6.72 -11.68
N ALA A 293 -1.16 -5.67 -11.32
CA ALA A 293 -2.52 -5.40 -11.81
C ALA A 293 -2.74 -3.89 -12.04
N PRO A 294 -2.45 -3.39 -13.25
CA PRO A 294 -2.57 -1.95 -13.54
C PRO A 294 -3.96 -1.36 -13.29
N ARG A 295 -5.03 -2.17 -13.41
CA ARG A 295 -6.40 -1.71 -13.13
C ARG A 295 -6.64 -1.36 -11.67
N ALA A 296 -5.91 -1.95 -10.74
CA ALA A 296 -6.08 -1.73 -9.30
C ALA A 296 -5.91 -0.27 -8.90
N MET A 297 -5.04 0.49 -9.60
CA MET A 297 -4.82 1.91 -9.31
C MET A 297 -6.09 2.77 -9.41
N ARG A 298 -7.10 2.34 -10.16
CA ARG A 298 -8.35 3.08 -10.28
C ARG A 298 -9.21 3.04 -9.00
N TRP A 299 -8.90 2.11 -8.11
CA TRP A 299 -9.54 1.96 -6.80
C TRP A 299 -8.85 2.77 -5.70
N TRP A 300 -7.74 3.45 -6.03
CA TRP A 300 -6.92 4.17 -5.06
C TRP A 300 -6.91 5.67 -5.30
N THR A 301 -6.80 6.41 -4.21
CA THR A 301 -6.40 7.82 -4.20
C THR A 301 -5.29 8.02 -3.17
N VAL A 302 -4.63 9.17 -3.18
CA VAL A 302 -3.49 9.45 -2.31
C VAL A 302 -3.85 10.58 -1.36
N ALA A 303 -3.59 10.38 -0.07
CA ALA A 303 -3.99 11.30 0.99
C ALA A 303 -3.37 12.70 0.84
N HIS A 304 -2.06 12.77 0.87
CA HIS A 304 -1.36 14.06 0.84
C HIS A 304 0.00 13.96 0.14
N ALA A 305 0.51 15.10 -0.30
CA ALA A 305 1.86 15.22 -0.84
C ALA A 305 2.88 15.11 0.31
N VAL A 306 3.73 14.07 0.24
CA VAL A 306 4.82 13.90 1.20
C VAL A 306 6.08 14.55 0.62
N PRO A 307 6.81 15.38 1.39
CA PRO A 307 8.07 15.97 0.94
C PRO A 307 9.23 14.96 0.99
N ASP A 308 9.05 13.82 0.36
CA ASP A 308 10.03 12.72 0.24
C ASP A 308 10.36 12.46 -1.22
N ARG A 309 11.65 12.30 -1.53
CA ARG A 309 12.12 12.10 -2.92
C ARG A 309 11.59 10.82 -3.54
N GLY A 310 11.52 9.74 -2.77
CA GLY A 310 10.97 8.47 -3.22
C GLY A 310 9.48 8.60 -3.56
N TYR A 311 8.73 9.30 -2.70
CA TYR A 311 7.32 9.60 -2.96
C TYR A 311 7.13 10.39 -4.26
N GLN A 312 7.91 11.47 -4.46
CA GLN A 312 7.85 12.30 -5.66
C GLN A 312 8.23 11.54 -6.94
N ALA A 313 9.14 10.56 -6.83
CA ALA A 313 9.54 9.71 -7.95
C ALA A 313 8.49 8.64 -8.30
N ALA A 314 7.78 8.13 -7.29
CA ALA A 314 6.80 7.06 -7.45
C ALA A 314 5.44 7.56 -7.96
N LEU A 315 4.98 8.70 -7.45
CA LEU A 315 3.62 9.21 -7.70
C LEU A 315 3.28 9.38 -9.18
N PRO A 316 4.15 9.96 -10.05
CA PRO A 316 3.86 10.10 -11.47
C PRO A 316 3.69 8.77 -12.21
N ARG A 317 4.35 7.69 -11.73
CA ARG A 317 4.23 6.35 -12.32
C ARG A 317 2.83 5.77 -12.14
N LEU A 318 2.16 6.12 -11.04
CA LEU A 318 0.79 5.73 -10.76
C LEU A 318 -0.26 6.68 -11.37
N GLY A 319 0.13 7.87 -11.85
CA GLY A 319 -0.80 8.85 -12.39
C GLY A 319 -1.79 9.41 -11.35
N LEU A 320 -1.53 9.21 -10.07
CA LEU A 320 -2.38 9.68 -8.98
C LEU A 320 -2.02 11.11 -8.56
N ARG A 321 -3.01 11.81 -7.98
CA ARG A 321 -2.81 13.14 -7.41
C ARG A 321 -3.18 13.14 -5.94
N PRO A 322 -2.34 13.74 -5.05
CA PRO A 322 -2.66 13.84 -3.64
C PRO A 322 -3.89 14.71 -3.40
N ILE A 323 -4.75 14.32 -2.45
CA ILE A 323 -5.91 15.11 -2.03
C ILE A 323 -5.46 16.42 -1.39
N LEU A 324 -4.38 16.39 -0.62
CA LEU A 324 -3.84 17.52 0.14
C LEU A 324 -2.37 17.78 -0.20
N ASP A 325 -1.99 19.04 -0.18
CA ASP A 325 -0.58 19.47 -0.12
C ASP A 325 -0.41 20.46 1.04
N LEU A 326 -0.15 19.93 2.22
CA LEU A 326 0.05 20.69 3.47
C LEU A 326 1.49 20.59 3.99
N HIS A 327 2.40 20.06 3.18
CA HIS A 327 3.81 19.83 3.56
C HIS A 327 3.95 19.01 4.86
N LEU A 328 3.03 18.08 5.11
CA LEU A 328 3.11 17.18 6.26
C LEU A 328 4.34 16.28 6.10
N GLY A 329 5.26 16.36 7.03
CA GLY A 329 6.48 15.54 7.06
C GLY A 329 6.24 14.09 7.52
N ARG A 330 5.00 13.61 7.48
CA ARG A 330 4.56 12.30 7.98
C ARG A 330 3.77 11.58 6.89
N GLY A 331 3.89 10.26 6.85
CA GLY A 331 3.15 9.40 5.94
C GLY A 331 2.80 8.10 6.65
N ASP A 332 2.27 8.22 7.86
CA ASP A 332 1.98 7.15 8.80
C ASP A 332 0.48 7.08 9.18
N GLY A 333 -0.40 7.49 8.25
CA GLY A 333 -1.85 7.46 8.42
C GLY A 333 -2.47 8.81 8.82
N VAL A 334 -1.67 9.75 9.31
CA VAL A 334 -2.18 11.09 9.71
C VAL A 334 -2.75 11.84 8.51
N GLY A 335 -2.06 11.79 7.36
CA GLY A 335 -2.53 12.43 6.14
C GLY A 335 -3.85 11.83 5.64
N ALA A 336 -4.00 10.51 5.74
CA ALA A 336 -5.23 9.83 5.37
C ALA A 336 -6.41 10.26 6.25
N LEU A 337 -6.22 10.33 7.56
CA LEU A 337 -7.24 10.83 8.49
C LEU A 337 -7.65 12.28 8.18
N ILE A 338 -6.67 13.16 7.91
CA ILE A 338 -6.94 14.57 7.59
C ILE A 338 -7.64 14.73 6.22
N SER A 339 -7.42 13.82 5.27
CA SER A 339 -8.04 13.89 3.94
C SER A 339 -9.51 13.46 3.93
N LEU A 340 -9.95 12.64 4.88
CA LEU A 340 -11.31 12.10 4.92
C LEU A 340 -12.42 13.17 5.00
N PRO A 341 -12.31 14.24 5.81
CA PRO A 341 -13.30 15.32 5.79
C PRO A 341 -13.46 15.99 4.41
N LEU A 342 -12.42 16.06 3.59
CA LEU A 342 -12.52 16.62 2.24
C LEU A 342 -13.24 15.67 1.27
N LEU A 343 -13.04 14.36 1.40
CA LEU A 343 -13.81 13.38 0.64
C LEU A 343 -15.30 13.48 0.98
N ARG A 344 -15.63 13.61 2.26
CA ARG A 344 -17.02 13.81 2.72
C ARG A 344 -17.59 15.15 2.25
N ALA A 345 -16.79 16.21 2.26
CA ALA A 345 -17.22 17.52 1.72
C ALA A 345 -17.52 17.43 0.21
N ALA A 346 -16.72 16.68 -0.57
CA ALA A 346 -16.96 16.46 -1.98
C ALA A 346 -18.31 15.76 -2.23
N VAL A 347 -18.64 14.74 -1.44
CA VAL A 347 -19.95 14.05 -1.47
C VAL A 347 -21.10 15.03 -1.19
N LEU A 348 -21.00 15.81 -0.12
CA LEU A 348 -21.98 16.82 0.24
C LEU A 348 -22.27 17.81 -0.88
N LEU A 349 -21.20 18.33 -1.46
CA LEU A 349 -21.29 19.36 -2.49
C LEU A 349 -21.83 18.82 -3.82
N ALA A 350 -21.65 17.52 -4.09
CA ALA A 350 -22.25 16.82 -5.22
C ALA A 350 -23.76 16.51 -5.02
N GLY A 351 -24.32 16.83 -3.87
CA GLY A 351 -25.71 16.50 -3.52
C GLY A 351 -25.91 15.09 -3.02
N GLY A 352 -24.84 14.42 -2.62
CA GLY A 352 -24.88 13.09 -2.01
C GLY A 352 -25.61 13.07 -0.68
N ASP A 353 -26.19 11.91 -0.33
CA ASP A 353 -26.93 11.75 0.93
C ASP A 353 -25.97 11.62 2.11
N THR A 354 -26.10 12.58 3.04
CA THR A 354 -25.39 12.58 4.33
C THR A 354 -26.30 12.32 5.50
N LYS A 355 -27.57 11.95 5.23
CA LYS A 355 -28.53 11.67 6.30
C LYS A 355 -28.06 10.47 7.12
N SER A 356 -27.88 10.74 8.39
CA SER A 356 -27.55 9.80 9.46
C SER A 356 -28.64 8.73 9.67
#